data_9aac66fecb3171c6e57da85ccce54fd4
#
_entry.id   9aac66fecb3171c6e57da85ccce54fd4
#
_cell.length_a   1.000
_cell.length_b   1.000
_cell.length_c   1.000
_cell.angle_alpha   90.00
_cell.angle_beta   90.00
_cell.angle_gamma   90.00
#
_symmetry.space_group_name_H-M   'P 1'
#
loop_
_entity.id
_entity.type
_entity.pdbx_description
1 polymer ?
#
loop_
_entity_poly.entity_id
_entity_poly.type
_entity_poly.pdbx_seq_one_letter_code
_entity_poly.pdbx_strand_id
1 'polypeptide(L)'
;SKITQKYIIKNKDEKEEIALGISLLKKNGININLPEELNVQLNENILFEGNDILFKKYVKQSKNYLEYGSGKSTVWTAKNTNSKIFSIETDREWVSKTLNSLDKSDSKKVNLKYIDIGKVGNHGRPFSFQNHFNFTKYTDYFWDKKIKPDFILIDGRFRVCSFLTCLKYA
;
A
#
# COMPACT_ATOMS: atom_id res chain seq x y z
N SER A 1 44.21 -9.68 4.35
CA SER A 1 43.92 -9.40 2.93
C SER A 1 42.47 -8.99 2.84
N LYS A 2 42.20 -7.71 2.49
CA LYS A 2 40.86 -7.22 2.19
C LYS A 2 40.44 -7.80 0.84
N ILE A 3 39.50 -8.73 0.84
CA ILE A 3 38.85 -9.18 -0.39
C ILE A 3 37.83 -8.11 -0.74
N THR A 4 38.20 -7.21 -1.63
CA THR A 4 37.28 -6.27 -2.24
C THR A 4 36.58 -7.00 -3.39
N GLN A 5 35.44 -7.65 -3.14
CA GLN A 5 34.61 -8.13 -4.22
C GLN A 5 33.92 -6.92 -4.84
N LYS A 6 34.31 -6.59 -6.06
CA LYS A 6 33.62 -5.59 -6.89
C LYS A 6 32.35 -6.23 -7.44
N TYR A 7 31.20 -5.93 -6.83
CA TYR A 7 29.92 -6.29 -7.41
C TYR A 7 29.59 -5.30 -8.53
N ILE A 8 29.50 -5.77 -9.75
CA ILE A 8 29.00 -5.00 -10.88
C ILE A 8 27.50 -5.25 -10.94
N ILE A 9 26.70 -4.26 -10.53
CA ILE A 9 25.24 -4.31 -10.65
C ILE A 9 24.90 -4.19 -12.14
N LYS A 10 24.41 -5.27 -12.73
CA LYS A 10 24.24 -5.40 -14.18
C LYS A 10 22.91 -4.86 -14.69
N ASN A 11 21.89 -4.76 -13.83
CA ASN A 11 20.55 -4.28 -14.26
C ASN A 11 19.86 -3.43 -13.16
N LYS A 12 18.74 -2.83 -13.53
CA LYS A 12 17.97 -1.97 -12.66
C LYS A 12 17.31 -2.74 -11.51
N ASP A 13 16.93 -3.99 -11.75
CA ASP A 13 16.21 -4.83 -10.79
C ASP A 13 17.14 -5.24 -9.62
N GLU A 14 18.41 -5.55 -9.90
CA GLU A 14 19.43 -5.81 -8.86
C GLU A 14 19.66 -4.60 -7.95
N LYS A 15 19.57 -3.37 -8.50
CA LYS A 15 19.69 -2.14 -7.68
C LYS A 15 18.53 -2.01 -6.72
N GLU A 16 17.32 -2.34 -7.15
CA GLU A 16 16.11 -2.27 -6.33
C GLU A 16 16.12 -3.32 -5.20
N GLU A 17 16.58 -4.56 -5.49
CA GLU A 17 16.73 -5.61 -4.49
C GLU A 17 17.78 -5.26 -3.42
N ILE A 18 18.92 -4.71 -3.83
CA ILE A 18 19.96 -4.25 -2.90
C ILE A 18 19.44 -3.10 -2.04
N ALA A 19 18.72 -2.14 -2.62
CA ALA A 19 18.14 -1.02 -1.88
C ALA A 19 17.13 -1.50 -0.84
N LEU A 20 16.30 -2.48 -1.18
CA LEU A 20 15.37 -3.12 -0.26
C LEU A 20 16.09 -3.82 0.89
N GLY A 21 17.11 -4.62 0.58
CA GLY A 21 17.93 -5.30 1.59
C GLY A 21 18.58 -4.33 2.57
N ILE A 22 19.14 -3.23 2.08
CA ILE A 22 19.74 -2.17 2.91
C ILE A 22 18.69 -1.50 3.80
N SER A 23 17.50 -1.23 3.27
CA SER A 23 16.39 -0.64 4.02
C SER A 23 15.96 -1.53 5.18
N LEU A 24 15.84 -2.83 4.95
CA LEU A 24 15.49 -3.83 5.97
C LEU A 24 16.56 -3.92 7.06
N LEU A 25 17.83 -3.88 6.70
CA LEU A 25 18.95 -3.93 7.64
C LEU A 25 18.99 -2.66 8.52
N LYS A 26 18.82 -1.48 7.93
CA LYS A 26 18.74 -0.21 8.67
C LYS A 26 17.53 -0.19 9.61
N LYS A 27 16.38 -0.69 9.19
CA LYS A 27 15.17 -0.80 10.01
C LYS A 27 15.36 -1.70 11.24
N ASN A 28 16.27 -2.69 11.13
CA ASN A 28 16.64 -3.57 12.24
C ASN A 28 17.87 -3.08 13.04
N GLY A 29 18.24 -1.80 12.90
CA GLY A 29 19.33 -1.18 13.66
C GLY A 29 20.74 -1.59 13.21
N ILE A 30 20.88 -2.24 12.05
CA ILE A 30 22.17 -2.64 11.50
C ILE A 30 22.70 -1.51 10.63
N ASN A 31 23.76 -0.83 11.09
CA ASN A 31 24.45 0.18 10.30
C ASN A 31 25.44 -0.48 9.33
N ILE A 32 25.21 -0.27 8.04
CA ILE A 32 26.12 -0.72 6.99
C ILE A 32 26.77 0.51 6.35
N ASN A 33 28.08 0.59 6.42
CA ASN A 33 28.87 1.53 5.61
C ASN A 33 28.98 0.95 4.19
N LEU A 34 28.17 1.49 3.29
CA LEU A 34 28.23 1.15 1.88
C LEU A 34 29.33 1.97 1.19
N PRO A 35 30.06 1.39 0.23
CA PRO A 35 30.88 2.17 -0.68
C PRO A 35 30.03 3.24 -1.38
N GLU A 36 30.60 4.44 -1.63
CA GLU A 36 29.89 5.54 -2.30
C GLU A 36 29.25 5.13 -3.64
N GLU A 37 29.86 4.19 -4.34
CA GLU A 37 29.40 3.62 -5.61
C GLU A 37 28.08 2.81 -5.47
N LEU A 38 27.74 2.37 -4.25
CA LEU A 38 26.52 1.66 -3.87
C LEU A 38 25.54 2.56 -3.09
N ASN A 39 25.74 3.86 -3.06
CA ASN A 39 24.76 4.81 -2.56
C ASN A 39 23.56 4.84 -3.50
N VAL A 40 22.84 3.72 -3.50
CA VAL A 40 21.51 3.65 -4.08
C VAL A 40 20.69 4.66 -3.27
N GLN A 41 20.28 5.75 -3.90
CA GLN A 41 19.29 6.63 -3.31
C GLN A 41 18.10 5.74 -2.95
N LEU A 42 17.98 5.43 -1.66
CA LEU A 42 16.80 4.76 -1.12
C LEU A 42 15.63 5.65 -1.50
N ASN A 43 14.89 5.20 -2.49
CA ASN A 43 13.80 5.97 -3.02
C ASN A 43 12.72 5.99 -1.93
N GLU A 44 12.65 7.07 -1.15
CA GLU A 44 11.64 7.26 -0.09
C GLU A 44 10.21 7.13 -0.61
N ASN A 45 10.05 7.08 -1.94
CA ASN A 45 8.80 6.93 -2.65
C ASN A 45 8.40 5.47 -2.97
N ILE A 46 9.10 4.47 -2.43
CA ILE A 46 8.67 3.07 -2.55
C ILE A 46 7.43 2.85 -1.69
N LEU A 47 6.32 2.46 -2.34
CA LEU A 47 5.02 2.28 -1.69
C LEU A 47 4.87 0.90 -1.07
N PHE A 48 5.49 -0.11 -1.67
CA PHE A 48 5.37 -1.52 -1.29
C PHE A 48 6.75 -2.13 -1.06
N GLU A 49 6.80 -3.25 -0.36
CA GLU A 49 7.98 -4.10 -0.33
C GLU A 49 8.17 -4.69 -1.74
N GLY A 50 9.17 -4.20 -2.47
CA GLY A 50 9.45 -4.56 -3.86
C GLY A 50 9.16 -3.44 -4.85
N ASN A 51 8.64 -3.81 -6.02
CA ASN A 51 8.50 -2.92 -7.16
C ASN A 51 7.07 -2.36 -7.28
N ASP A 52 6.93 -1.04 -7.29
CA ASP A 52 5.66 -0.34 -7.43
C ASP A 52 5.38 0.22 -8.84
N ILE A 53 6.23 -0.10 -9.82
CA ILE A 53 6.16 0.43 -11.19
C ILE A 53 4.82 0.08 -11.84
N LEU A 54 4.37 -1.18 -11.73
CA LEU A 54 3.11 -1.61 -12.30
C LEU A 54 1.92 -0.88 -11.66
N PHE A 55 1.91 -0.76 -10.34
CA PHE A 55 0.90 0.00 -9.62
C PHE A 55 0.83 1.44 -10.13
N LYS A 56 1.97 2.15 -10.13
CA LYS A 56 2.06 3.54 -10.59
C LYS A 56 1.63 3.71 -12.04
N LYS A 57 1.97 2.74 -12.91
CA LYS A 57 1.57 2.74 -14.32
C LYS A 57 0.05 2.67 -14.47
N TYR A 58 -0.60 1.70 -13.84
CA TYR A 58 -2.02 1.46 -14.03
C TYR A 58 -2.91 2.45 -13.26
N VAL A 59 -2.53 2.82 -12.03
CA VAL A 59 -3.33 3.79 -11.26
C VAL A 59 -3.36 5.18 -11.90
N LYS A 60 -2.29 5.60 -12.61
CA LYS A 60 -2.28 6.85 -13.37
C LYS A 60 -3.29 6.88 -14.52
N GLN A 61 -3.72 5.73 -15.01
CA GLN A 61 -4.69 5.62 -16.10
C GLN A 61 -6.12 5.45 -15.58
N SER A 62 -6.31 5.18 -14.28
CA SER A 62 -7.62 4.94 -13.70
C SER A 62 -8.38 6.24 -13.45
N LYS A 63 -9.70 6.20 -13.63
CA LYS A 63 -10.64 7.25 -13.21
C LYS A 63 -11.16 6.98 -11.79
N ASN A 64 -11.46 5.72 -11.50
CA ASN A 64 -11.95 5.24 -10.22
C ASN A 64 -10.99 4.18 -9.67
N TYR A 65 -10.18 4.59 -8.72
CA TYR A 65 -9.27 3.70 -7.99
C TYR A 65 -9.91 3.21 -6.70
N LEU A 66 -9.89 1.92 -6.50
CA LEU A 66 -10.47 1.25 -5.35
C LEU A 66 -9.38 0.54 -4.55
N GLU A 67 -9.41 0.67 -3.23
CA GLU A 67 -8.34 0.17 -2.38
C GLU A 67 -8.88 -0.48 -1.11
N TYR A 68 -8.49 -1.72 -0.90
CA TYR A 68 -8.67 -2.44 0.36
C TYR A 68 -7.40 -2.27 1.21
N GLY A 69 -7.50 -1.49 2.28
CA GLY A 69 -6.38 -1.06 3.12
C GLY A 69 -5.81 0.28 2.67
N SER A 70 -5.86 1.30 3.53
CA SER A 70 -5.36 2.62 3.22
C SER A 70 -3.90 2.81 3.64
N GLY A 71 -3.18 3.76 3.02
CA GLY A 71 -1.83 4.07 3.43
C GLY A 71 -1.03 4.93 2.44
N LYS A 72 0.24 4.58 2.26
CA LYS A 72 1.14 5.30 1.34
C LYS A 72 0.61 5.31 -0.09
N SER A 73 0.00 4.23 -0.56
CA SER A 73 -0.61 4.11 -1.89
C SER A 73 -1.77 5.08 -2.08
N THR A 74 -2.64 5.22 -1.06
CA THR A 74 -3.74 6.21 -1.06
C THR A 74 -3.19 7.63 -1.23
N VAL A 75 -2.21 8.00 -0.39
CA VAL A 75 -1.60 9.33 -0.38
C VAL A 75 -0.87 9.60 -1.70
N TRP A 76 -0.08 8.63 -2.17
CA TRP A 76 0.64 8.78 -3.43
C TRP A 76 -0.32 8.97 -4.62
N THR A 77 -1.38 8.15 -4.69
CA THR A 77 -2.38 8.24 -5.76
C THR A 77 -3.10 9.59 -5.73
N ALA A 78 -3.47 10.07 -4.55
CA ALA A 78 -4.11 11.38 -4.40
C ALA A 78 -3.21 12.52 -4.91
N LYS A 79 -1.91 12.47 -4.60
CA LYS A 79 -0.95 13.51 -5.01
C LYS A 79 -0.56 13.46 -6.49
N ASN A 80 -0.58 12.27 -7.10
CA ASN A 80 0.03 12.06 -8.42
C ASN A 80 -0.97 11.73 -9.53
N THR A 81 -2.28 11.67 -9.23
CA THR A 81 -3.32 11.35 -10.21
C THR A 81 -4.55 12.23 -10.03
N ASN A 82 -5.44 12.18 -11.03
CA ASN A 82 -6.77 12.79 -10.96
C ASN A 82 -7.87 11.76 -10.64
N SER A 83 -7.50 10.55 -10.23
CA SER A 83 -8.44 9.47 -9.91
C SER A 83 -9.33 9.84 -8.72
N LYS A 84 -10.59 9.43 -8.77
CA LYS A 84 -11.43 9.33 -7.57
C LYS A 84 -11.00 8.10 -6.79
N ILE A 85 -10.67 8.27 -5.54
CA ILE A 85 -10.10 7.23 -4.68
C ILE A 85 -11.17 6.78 -3.69
N PHE A 86 -11.47 5.49 -3.71
CA PHE A 86 -12.36 4.85 -2.76
C PHE A 86 -11.52 3.85 -1.96
N SER A 87 -11.28 4.13 -0.70
CA SER A 87 -10.45 3.31 0.17
C SER A 87 -11.21 2.92 1.44
N ILE A 88 -10.93 1.72 1.96
CA ILE A 88 -11.46 1.27 3.24
C ILE A 88 -10.35 0.79 4.15
N GLU A 89 -10.55 0.98 5.45
CA GLU A 89 -9.58 0.61 6.48
C GLU A 89 -10.29 0.10 7.73
N THR A 90 -9.64 -0.80 8.46
CA THR A 90 -10.16 -1.42 9.69
C THR A 90 -9.57 -0.83 10.97
N ASP A 91 -8.58 0.04 10.86
CA ASP A 91 -7.90 0.72 11.96
C ASP A 91 -8.20 2.23 11.92
N ARG A 92 -8.86 2.75 12.98
CA ARG A 92 -9.23 4.18 13.08
C ARG A 92 -8.02 5.11 13.15
N GLU A 93 -6.95 4.69 13.83
CA GLU A 93 -5.74 5.51 13.94
C GLU A 93 -5.06 5.61 12.58
N TRP A 94 -5.05 4.49 11.84
CA TRP A 94 -4.49 4.46 10.50
C TRP A 94 -5.29 5.30 9.50
N VAL A 95 -6.63 5.29 9.58
CA VAL A 95 -7.50 6.22 8.83
C VAL A 95 -7.10 7.66 9.10
N SER A 96 -6.96 8.03 10.39
CA SER A 96 -6.59 9.39 10.78
C SER A 96 -5.20 9.78 10.26
N LYS A 97 -4.21 8.90 10.39
CA LYS A 97 -2.85 9.11 9.86
C LYS A 97 -2.85 9.32 8.36
N THR A 98 -3.60 8.50 7.61
CA THR A 98 -3.69 8.60 6.15
C THR A 98 -4.33 9.94 5.74
N LEU A 99 -5.44 10.32 6.34
CA LEU A 99 -6.13 11.58 6.04
C LEU A 99 -5.27 12.81 6.40
N ASN A 100 -4.55 12.78 7.52
CA ASN A 100 -3.66 13.86 7.93
C ASN A 100 -2.42 14.03 7.03
N SER A 101 -2.11 13.02 6.21
CA SER A 101 -1.01 13.07 5.24
C SER A 101 -1.43 13.70 3.90
N LEU A 102 -2.72 14.04 3.75
CA LEU A 102 -3.29 14.67 2.57
C LEU A 102 -3.47 16.19 2.80
N ASP A 103 -3.21 16.96 1.78
CA ASP A 103 -3.59 18.37 1.79
C ASP A 103 -5.09 18.57 1.46
N LYS A 104 -5.58 19.81 1.53
CA LYS A 104 -6.99 20.15 1.28
C LYS A 104 -7.45 19.85 -0.15
N SER A 105 -6.56 19.91 -1.12
CA SER A 105 -6.89 19.65 -2.53
C SER A 105 -7.00 18.15 -2.79
N ASP A 106 -6.05 17.37 -2.29
CA ASP A 106 -5.97 15.94 -2.48
C ASP A 106 -7.05 15.19 -1.69
N SER A 107 -7.38 15.66 -0.48
CA SER A 107 -8.43 15.06 0.34
C SER A 107 -9.81 15.04 -0.33
N LYS A 108 -10.09 16.01 -1.22
CA LYS A 108 -11.35 16.05 -1.99
C LYS A 108 -11.52 14.86 -2.95
N LYS A 109 -10.43 14.24 -3.36
CA LYS A 109 -10.43 13.07 -4.27
C LYS A 109 -10.61 11.76 -3.51
N VAL A 110 -10.40 11.75 -2.18
CA VAL A 110 -10.30 10.55 -1.35
C VAL A 110 -11.57 10.33 -0.53
N ASN A 111 -12.26 9.23 -0.81
CA ASN A 111 -13.35 8.72 0.01
C ASN A 111 -12.81 7.53 0.82
N LEU A 112 -12.21 7.82 1.97
CA LEU A 112 -11.69 6.80 2.89
C LEU A 112 -12.70 6.51 3.99
N LYS A 113 -13.06 5.24 4.15
CA LYS A 113 -14.03 4.78 5.15
C LYS A 113 -13.41 3.80 6.14
N TYR A 114 -13.68 4.05 7.40
CA TYR A 114 -13.45 3.07 8.45
C TYR A 114 -14.56 2.00 8.41
N ILE A 115 -14.15 0.74 8.41
CA ILE A 115 -15.05 -0.41 8.51
C ILE A 115 -14.80 -1.12 9.85
N ASP A 116 -15.80 -1.11 10.70
CA ASP A 116 -15.72 -1.75 12.02
C ASP A 116 -15.85 -3.28 11.89
N ILE A 117 -14.74 -3.96 12.09
CA ILE A 117 -14.66 -5.44 12.15
C ILE A 117 -14.44 -5.96 13.59
N GLY A 118 -14.62 -5.10 14.59
CA GLY A 118 -14.30 -5.35 15.99
C GLY A 118 -12.89 -4.87 16.36
N LYS A 119 -12.44 -5.26 17.56
CA LYS A 119 -11.10 -4.87 18.02
C LYS A 119 -10.01 -5.45 17.12
N VAL A 120 -9.12 -4.58 16.68
CA VAL A 120 -7.99 -4.93 15.82
C VAL A 120 -6.65 -4.72 16.53
N GLY A 121 -5.65 -5.50 16.15
CA GLY A 121 -4.26 -5.36 16.56
C GLY A 121 -3.40 -4.86 15.43
N ASN A 122 -2.10 -5.18 15.48
CA ASN A 122 -1.12 -4.76 14.48
C ASN A 122 -1.61 -5.05 13.05
N HIS A 123 -1.45 -4.06 12.18
CA HIS A 123 -1.86 -4.13 10.78
C HIS A 123 -3.36 -4.39 10.57
N GLY A 124 -4.22 -3.94 11.48
CA GLY A 124 -5.68 -4.13 11.37
C GLY A 124 -6.15 -5.58 11.50
N ARG A 125 -5.35 -6.49 12.09
CA ARG A 125 -5.72 -7.89 12.29
C ARG A 125 -6.78 -8.01 13.37
N PRO A 126 -7.94 -8.68 13.15
CA PRO A 126 -8.93 -8.91 14.20
C PRO A 126 -8.32 -9.67 15.38
N PHE A 127 -8.62 -9.23 16.62
CA PHE A 127 -8.21 -9.95 17.82
C PHE A 127 -8.97 -11.25 18.02
N SER A 128 -10.22 -11.30 17.55
CA SER A 128 -11.08 -12.48 17.67
C SER A 128 -12.04 -12.56 16.50
N PHE A 129 -12.66 -13.73 16.33
CA PHE A 129 -13.71 -13.96 15.32
C PHE A 129 -15.12 -13.68 15.84
N GLN A 130 -15.29 -13.13 17.04
CA GLN A 130 -16.61 -12.82 17.60
C GLN A 130 -17.45 -11.91 16.70
N ASN A 131 -16.81 -11.00 15.99
CA ASN A 131 -17.46 -10.07 15.06
C ASN A 131 -17.34 -10.51 13.58
N HIS A 132 -17.19 -11.83 13.33
CA HIS A 132 -16.97 -12.32 11.95
C HIS A 132 -18.09 -11.95 10.98
N PHE A 133 -19.32 -11.77 11.44
CA PHE A 133 -20.44 -11.27 10.65
C PHE A 133 -20.22 -9.84 10.09
N ASN A 134 -19.29 -9.07 10.67
CA ASN A 134 -18.90 -7.76 10.14
C ASN A 134 -17.83 -7.85 9.04
N PHE A 135 -17.19 -9.01 8.85
CA PHE A 135 -16.10 -9.13 7.88
C PHE A 135 -16.58 -8.96 6.44
N THR A 136 -17.81 -9.38 6.14
CA THR A 136 -18.41 -9.15 4.82
C THR A 136 -18.67 -7.67 4.54
N LYS A 137 -18.94 -6.86 5.58
CA LYS A 137 -19.03 -5.40 5.42
C LYS A 137 -17.75 -4.77 4.86
N TYR A 138 -16.59 -5.41 5.10
CA TYR A 138 -15.33 -4.99 4.53
C TYR A 138 -15.20 -5.45 3.08
N THR A 139 -15.42 -6.74 2.79
CA THR A 139 -15.22 -7.28 1.44
C THR A 139 -16.22 -6.73 0.43
N ASP A 140 -17.46 -6.48 0.87
CA ASP A 140 -18.59 -6.15 -0.01
C ASP A 140 -18.86 -4.64 -0.10
N TYR A 141 -18.20 -3.83 0.75
CA TYR A 141 -18.47 -2.40 0.91
C TYR A 141 -18.61 -1.61 -0.40
N PHE A 142 -17.71 -1.80 -1.33
CA PHE A 142 -17.70 -1.04 -2.58
C PHE A 142 -18.81 -1.49 -3.54
N TRP A 143 -19.11 -2.79 -3.53
CA TRP A 143 -20.07 -3.43 -4.41
C TRP A 143 -21.50 -3.06 -4.00
N ASP A 144 -21.76 -2.96 -2.71
CA ASP A 144 -23.03 -2.44 -2.17
C ASP A 144 -23.25 -0.96 -2.57
N LYS A 145 -22.18 -0.20 -2.77
CA LYS A 145 -22.24 1.20 -3.25
C LYS A 145 -22.29 1.31 -4.77
N LYS A 146 -22.28 0.20 -5.51
CA LYS A 146 -22.28 0.15 -6.98
C LYS A 146 -21.15 0.98 -7.61
N ILE A 147 -20.00 1.05 -6.94
CA ILE A 147 -18.80 1.71 -7.47
C ILE A 147 -18.21 0.80 -8.55
N LYS A 148 -17.96 1.39 -9.73
CA LYS A 148 -17.31 0.70 -10.85
C LYS A 148 -15.85 1.14 -10.91
N PRO A 149 -14.89 0.33 -10.43
CA PRO A 149 -13.48 0.65 -10.46
C PRO A 149 -12.87 0.34 -11.82
N ASP A 150 -11.84 1.11 -12.20
CA ASP A 150 -10.95 0.81 -13.32
C ASP A 150 -9.70 0.06 -12.83
N PHE A 151 -9.35 0.26 -11.57
CA PHE A 151 -8.18 -0.36 -10.95
C PHE A 151 -8.43 -0.63 -9.46
N ILE A 152 -8.04 -1.81 -8.99
CA ILE A 152 -8.25 -2.26 -7.62
C ILE A 152 -6.91 -2.68 -7.01
N LEU A 153 -6.58 -2.14 -5.82
CA LEU A 153 -5.49 -2.61 -4.98
C LEU A 153 -6.05 -3.35 -3.76
N ILE A 154 -5.54 -4.54 -3.49
CA ILE A 154 -5.93 -5.34 -2.32
C ILE A 154 -4.69 -5.53 -1.44
N ASP A 155 -4.45 -4.59 -0.52
CA ASP A 155 -3.31 -4.61 0.42
C ASP A 155 -3.73 -4.59 1.90
N GLY A 156 -5.03 -4.62 2.17
CA GLY A 156 -5.60 -4.63 3.52
C GLY A 156 -5.82 -6.04 4.10
N ARG A 157 -6.91 -6.19 4.84
CA ARG A 157 -7.32 -7.46 5.45
C ARG A 157 -8.16 -8.29 4.50
N PHE A 158 -8.31 -9.58 4.84
CA PHE A 158 -9.14 -10.53 4.09
C PHE A 158 -8.81 -10.59 2.59
N ARG A 159 -7.52 -10.49 2.22
CA ARG A 159 -7.06 -10.35 0.83
C ARG A 159 -7.68 -11.37 -0.12
N VAL A 160 -7.72 -12.65 0.28
CA VAL A 160 -8.31 -13.72 -0.55
C VAL A 160 -9.80 -13.49 -0.75
N CYS A 161 -10.55 -13.20 0.33
CA CYS A 161 -11.98 -12.93 0.23
C CYS A 161 -12.27 -11.68 -0.60
N SER A 162 -11.52 -10.59 -0.38
CA SER A 162 -11.64 -9.36 -1.16
C SER A 162 -11.36 -9.61 -2.65
N PHE A 163 -10.33 -10.39 -2.97
CA PHE A 163 -10.03 -10.76 -4.35
C PHE A 163 -11.15 -11.56 -5.01
N LEU A 164 -11.66 -12.59 -4.33
CA LEU A 164 -12.77 -13.41 -4.84
C LEU A 164 -14.05 -12.57 -5.00
N THR A 165 -14.32 -11.66 -4.07
CA THR A 165 -15.44 -10.72 -4.19
C THR A 165 -15.26 -9.80 -5.40
N CYS A 166 -14.05 -9.28 -5.64
CA CYS A 166 -13.77 -8.49 -6.83
C CYS A 166 -14.02 -9.28 -8.12
N LEU A 167 -13.56 -10.52 -8.21
CA LEU A 167 -13.80 -11.37 -9.38
C LEU A 167 -15.30 -11.64 -9.64
N LYS A 168 -16.12 -11.65 -8.58
CA LYS A 168 -17.55 -11.85 -8.70
C LYS A 168 -18.27 -10.66 -9.32
N TYR A 169 -17.78 -9.43 -9.08
CA TYR A 169 -18.50 -8.20 -9.42
C TYR A 169 -17.79 -7.33 -10.48
N ALA A 170 -16.55 -7.64 -10.86
CA ALA A 170 -15.75 -6.88 -11.84
C ALA A 170 -16.14 -7.17 -13.31
#